data_491ddc466457491a54373ee964662357
#
_entry.id   491ddc466457491a54373ee964662357
#
_cell.length_a   1.000
_cell.length_b   1.000
_cell.length_c   1.000
_cell.angle_alpha   90.00
_cell.angle_beta   90.00
_cell.angle_gamma   90.00
#
_symmetry.space_group_name_H-M   'P 1'
#
loop_
_entity.id
_entity.type
_entity.pdbx_description
1 polymer ?
#
loop_
_entity_poly.entity_id
_entity_poly.type
_entity_poly.pdbx_seq_one_letter_code
_entity_poly.pdbx_strand_id
1 'polypeptide(L)'
;YPNQAYELPLYGNQWIPLGIKTTLHEKIRLSAILDKACSGGSIAHINIEAPFSNFDQAWSLLNYIADQGVVYFAFCTRISACKYNHGFYGETCPICGLPKETTYQRIVGFLTPEKTYSKERKAEFAKRDWLSLNAMEDL
;
A
#
# COMPACT_ATOMS: atom_id res chain seq x y z
N TYR A 1 20.82 -2.14 8.31
CA TYR A 1 19.64 -2.23 7.45
C TYR A 1 18.44 -1.64 8.20
N PRO A 2 17.51 -0.93 7.50
CA PRO A 2 16.35 -0.30 8.15
C PRO A 2 15.49 -1.27 8.97
N ASN A 3 15.32 -2.50 8.49
CA ASN A 3 14.55 -3.52 9.18
C ASN A 3 15.10 -3.85 10.58
N GLN A 4 16.43 -3.89 10.73
CA GLN A 4 17.07 -4.12 12.03
C GLN A 4 16.87 -2.93 12.98
N ALA A 5 17.01 -1.70 12.47
CA ALA A 5 16.83 -0.50 13.27
C ALA A 5 15.40 -0.33 13.80
N TYR A 6 14.40 -0.84 13.05
CA TYR A 6 12.98 -0.75 13.43
C TYR A 6 12.39 -2.08 13.91
N GLU A 7 13.22 -3.09 14.17
CA GLU A 7 12.81 -4.42 14.65
C GLU A 7 11.72 -5.07 13.79
N LEU A 8 11.83 -4.90 12.46
CA LEU A 8 10.88 -5.48 11.53
C LEU A 8 11.17 -6.97 11.28
N PRO A 9 10.16 -7.83 11.30
CA PRO A 9 10.35 -9.29 11.22
C PRO A 9 10.74 -9.79 9.83
N LEU A 10 10.53 -8.99 8.79
CA LEU A 10 10.81 -9.36 7.40
C LEU A 10 11.45 -8.21 6.64
N TYR A 11 12.34 -8.57 5.72
CA TYR A 11 12.87 -7.64 4.72
C TYR A 11 11.85 -7.45 3.60
N GLY A 12 11.74 -6.23 3.10
CA GLY A 12 10.91 -5.87 1.97
C GLY A 12 11.75 -5.31 0.81
N ASN A 13 11.11 -5.09 -0.32
CA ASN A 13 11.70 -4.48 -1.50
C ASN A 13 11.40 -2.97 -1.59
N GLN A 14 10.89 -2.38 -0.54
CA GLN A 14 10.56 -0.96 -0.47
C GLN A 14 11.71 -0.16 0.13
N TRP A 15 11.96 1.04 -0.43
CA TRP A 15 12.96 1.97 0.12
C TRP A 15 12.65 2.35 1.56
N ILE A 16 11.37 2.62 1.85
CA ILE A 16 10.88 2.81 3.19
C ILE A 16 10.03 1.58 3.53
N PRO A 17 10.38 0.80 4.55
CA PRO A 17 9.58 -0.34 4.96
C PRO A 17 8.13 0.07 5.24
N LEU A 18 7.17 -0.76 4.83
CA LEU A 18 5.74 -0.44 4.89
C LEU A 18 5.19 -0.22 6.30
N GLY A 19 5.89 -0.72 7.31
CA GLY A 19 5.53 -0.52 8.72
C GLY A 19 6.07 0.75 9.36
N ILE A 20 6.85 1.55 8.63
CA ILE A 20 7.40 2.82 9.14
C ILE A 20 6.41 3.94 8.84
N LYS A 21 6.05 4.68 9.87
CA LYS A 21 5.15 5.82 9.73
C LYS A 21 5.86 6.97 8.99
N THR A 22 5.29 7.36 7.87
CA THR A 22 5.75 8.48 7.05
C THR A 22 4.55 9.23 6.50
N THR A 23 4.79 10.47 6.04
CA THR A 23 3.79 11.16 5.24
C THR A 23 3.82 10.64 3.79
N LEU A 24 2.71 10.76 3.09
CA LEU A 24 2.63 10.43 1.67
C LEU A 24 3.67 11.21 0.85
N HIS A 25 3.84 12.48 1.19
CA HIS A 25 4.79 13.40 0.57
C HIS A 25 6.24 12.94 0.72
N GLU A 26 6.66 12.62 1.94
CA GLU A 26 8.00 12.11 2.22
C GLU A 26 8.27 10.80 1.49
N LYS A 27 7.30 9.89 1.50
CA LYS A 27 7.42 8.60 0.84
C LYS A 27 7.62 8.73 -0.66
N ILE A 28 6.84 9.58 -1.32
CA ILE A 28 6.95 9.83 -2.76
C ILE A 28 8.30 10.49 -3.07
N ARG A 29 8.67 11.52 -2.31
CA ARG A 29 9.92 12.25 -2.52
C ARG A 29 11.15 11.36 -2.36
N LEU A 30 11.21 10.56 -1.30
CA LEU A 30 12.33 9.64 -1.07
C LEU A 30 12.39 8.55 -2.13
N SER A 31 11.25 8.01 -2.55
CA SER A 31 11.20 7.04 -3.65
C SER A 31 11.77 7.64 -4.93
N ALA A 32 11.40 8.87 -5.28
CA ALA A 32 11.90 9.55 -6.46
C ALA A 32 13.42 9.78 -6.43
N ILE A 33 13.96 10.14 -5.26
CA ILE A 33 15.42 10.34 -5.09
C ILE A 33 16.17 9.03 -5.27
N LEU A 34 15.69 7.97 -4.64
CA LEU A 34 16.35 6.66 -4.62
C LEU A 34 16.18 5.89 -5.93
N ASP A 35 15.06 6.07 -6.63
CA ASP A 35 14.84 5.50 -7.97
C ASP A 35 15.91 5.94 -8.98
N LYS A 36 16.41 7.17 -8.86
CA LYS A 36 17.48 7.69 -9.72
C LYS A 36 18.79 6.93 -9.56
N ALA A 37 19.02 6.28 -8.43
CA ALA A 37 20.19 5.45 -8.19
C ALA A 37 20.06 4.02 -8.72
N CYS A 38 18.86 3.62 -9.16
CA CYS A 38 18.56 2.27 -9.64
C CYS A 38 18.67 2.20 -11.16
N SER A 39 19.56 1.35 -11.66
CA SER A 39 19.67 1.05 -13.10
C SER A 39 18.64 0.02 -13.58
N GLY A 40 18.19 -0.86 -12.69
CA GLY A 40 17.22 -1.93 -12.97
C GLY A 40 15.77 -1.60 -12.66
N GLY A 41 15.52 -0.41 -12.14
CA GLY A 41 14.20 0.04 -11.70
C GLY A 41 13.86 -0.35 -10.26
N SER A 42 12.81 0.26 -9.76
CA SER A 42 12.24 -0.03 -8.45
C SER A 42 10.72 0.18 -8.48
N ILE A 43 9.99 -0.34 -7.51
CA ILE A 43 8.55 -0.12 -7.38
C ILE A 43 8.25 0.51 -6.01
N ALA A 44 7.49 1.58 -6.00
CA ALA A 44 6.95 2.19 -4.79
C ALA A 44 5.54 1.66 -4.52
N HIS A 45 5.36 0.90 -3.44
CA HIS A 45 4.03 0.52 -2.96
C HIS A 45 3.49 1.60 -2.03
N ILE A 46 2.39 2.19 -2.42
CA ILE A 46 1.71 3.25 -1.66
C ILE A 46 0.45 2.65 -1.07
N ASN A 47 0.50 2.31 0.21
CA ASN A 47 -0.64 1.79 0.94
C ASN A 47 -1.56 2.94 1.29
N ILE A 48 -2.76 2.96 0.72
CA ILE A 48 -3.78 3.96 1.01
C ILE A 48 -4.90 3.35 1.85
N GLU A 49 -5.39 4.14 2.79
CA GLU A 49 -6.40 3.74 3.77
C GLU A 49 -7.74 3.37 3.11
N ALA A 50 -8.12 4.12 2.09
CA ALA A 50 -9.36 3.95 1.35
C ALA A 50 -9.14 4.18 -0.15
N PRO A 51 -10.02 3.67 -1.02
CA PRO A 51 -9.97 3.99 -2.44
C PRO A 51 -10.18 5.48 -2.70
N PHE A 52 -9.78 5.95 -3.87
CA PHE A 52 -10.00 7.34 -4.28
C PHE A 52 -11.49 7.70 -4.26
N SER A 53 -11.79 8.89 -3.75
CA SER A 53 -13.17 9.38 -3.65
C SER A 53 -13.73 9.83 -4.99
N ASN A 54 -12.86 10.34 -5.87
CA ASN A 54 -13.21 10.85 -7.18
C ASN A 54 -12.01 10.85 -8.12
N PHE A 55 -12.26 11.16 -9.39
CA PHE A 55 -11.25 11.23 -10.42
C PHE A 55 -10.22 12.32 -10.16
N ASP A 56 -10.63 13.50 -9.71
CA ASP A 56 -9.73 14.64 -9.53
C ASP A 56 -8.69 14.35 -8.43
N GLN A 57 -9.10 13.68 -7.35
CA GLN A 57 -8.19 13.24 -6.31
C GLN A 57 -7.13 12.26 -6.86
N ALA A 58 -7.57 11.27 -7.63
CA ALA A 58 -6.66 10.32 -8.27
C ALA A 58 -5.73 11.00 -9.25
N TRP A 59 -6.26 11.89 -10.09
CA TRP A 59 -5.49 12.60 -11.10
C TRP A 59 -4.44 13.53 -10.51
N SER A 60 -4.79 14.27 -9.47
CA SER A 60 -3.87 15.15 -8.76
C SER A 60 -2.70 14.38 -8.16
N LEU A 61 -2.96 13.23 -7.54
CA LEU A 61 -1.90 12.40 -6.98
C LEU A 61 -1.01 11.78 -8.06
N LEU A 62 -1.59 11.30 -9.15
CA LEU A 62 -0.83 10.76 -10.28
C LEU A 62 0.12 11.81 -10.88
N ASN A 63 -0.36 13.02 -11.10
CA ASN A 63 0.48 14.12 -11.59
C ASN A 63 1.59 14.46 -10.60
N TYR A 64 1.27 14.55 -9.32
CA TYR A 64 2.26 14.84 -8.30
C TYR A 64 3.38 13.78 -8.27
N ILE A 65 3.03 12.49 -8.30
CA ILE A 65 4.00 11.40 -8.31
C ILE A 65 4.88 11.45 -9.57
N ALA A 66 4.27 11.72 -10.73
CA ALA A 66 4.99 11.86 -11.99
C ALA A 66 5.95 13.05 -11.97
N ASP A 67 5.53 14.20 -11.45
CA ASP A 67 6.34 15.41 -11.34
C ASP A 67 7.53 15.23 -10.40
N GLN A 68 7.39 14.40 -9.36
CA GLN A 68 8.50 14.03 -8.47
C GLN A 68 9.51 13.08 -9.13
N GLY A 69 9.13 12.39 -10.21
CA GLY A 69 10.00 11.51 -10.97
C GLY A 69 10.02 10.05 -10.48
N VAL A 70 8.99 9.60 -9.79
CA VAL A 70 8.81 8.17 -9.47
C VAL A 70 8.43 7.43 -10.74
N VAL A 71 9.24 6.42 -11.11
CA VAL A 71 9.10 5.74 -12.40
C VAL A 71 8.03 4.66 -12.38
N TYR A 72 7.96 3.89 -11.28
CA TYR A 72 7.00 2.80 -11.14
C TYR A 72 6.43 2.74 -9.73
N PHE A 73 5.12 2.77 -9.63
CA PHE A 73 4.41 2.75 -8.36
C PHE A 73 3.07 2.00 -8.46
N ALA A 74 2.55 1.57 -7.33
CA ALA A 74 1.24 0.95 -7.23
C ALA A 74 0.52 1.41 -5.97
N PHE A 75 -0.74 1.77 -6.11
CA PHE A 75 -1.62 1.98 -4.97
C PHE A 75 -2.11 0.63 -4.46
N CYS A 76 -2.05 0.47 -3.16
CA CYS A 76 -2.45 -0.75 -2.49
C CYS A 76 -3.53 -0.42 -1.46
N THR A 77 -4.69 -1.04 -1.61
CA THR A 77 -5.80 -0.98 -0.65
C THR A 77 -6.09 -2.37 -0.10
N ARG A 78 -6.79 -2.44 1.01
CA ARG A 78 -7.34 -3.70 1.50
C ARG A 78 -8.62 -4.00 0.76
N ILE A 79 -8.71 -5.17 0.16
CA ILE A 79 -9.91 -5.66 -0.53
C ILE A 79 -10.47 -6.83 0.26
N SER A 80 -11.69 -6.70 0.75
CA SER A 80 -12.40 -7.78 1.42
C SER A 80 -13.04 -8.72 0.40
N ALA A 81 -13.16 -9.99 0.75
CA ALA A 81 -13.93 -10.96 -0.03
C ALA A 81 -14.81 -11.81 0.87
N CYS A 82 -16.06 -12.04 0.47
CA CYS A 82 -16.97 -12.97 1.12
C CYS A 82 -16.75 -14.40 0.62
N LYS A 83 -17.48 -15.37 1.20
CA LYS A 83 -17.39 -16.78 0.81
C LYS A 83 -17.72 -17.07 -0.66
N TYR A 84 -18.44 -16.17 -1.33
CA TYR A 84 -18.76 -16.25 -2.75
C TYR A 84 -17.77 -15.50 -3.65
N ASN A 85 -16.62 -15.04 -3.09
CA ASN A 85 -15.59 -14.29 -3.79
C ASN A 85 -16.07 -12.93 -4.36
N HIS A 86 -17.12 -12.33 -3.82
CA HIS A 86 -17.42 -10.94 -4.13
C HIS A 86 -16.35 -10.04 -3.48
N GLY A 87 -15.66 -9.23 -4.29
CA GLY A 87 -14.69 -8.25 -3.82
C GLY A 87 -15.40 -6.95 -3.41
N PHE A 88 -15.06 -6.41 -2.23
CA PHE A 88 -15.64 -5.18 -1.71
C PHE A 88 -14.72 -4.51 -0.69
N TYR A 89 -15.06 -3.29 -0.31
CA TYR A 89 -14.41 -2.58 0.78
C TYR A 89 -15.29 -2.62 2.03
N GLY A 90 -14.67 -2.86 3.19
CA GLY A 90 -15.37 -2.91 4.47
C GLY A 90 -15.57 -4.32 5.02
N GLU A 91 -16.54 -4.47 5.93
CA GLU A 91 -16.74 -5.70 6.72
C GLU A 91 -17.87 -6.58 6.18
N THR A 92 -18.83 -6.01 5.46
CA THR A 92 -20.02 -6.70 4.97
C THR A 92 -20.15 -6.56 3.46
N CYS A 93 -20.39 -7.68 2.78
CA CYS A 93 -20.56 -7.71 1.33
C CYS A 93 -21.85 -6.97 0.92
N PRO A 94 -21.76 -5.96 0.04
CA PRO A 94 -22.94 -5.22 -0.43
C PRO A 94 -23.82 -6.03 -1.39
N ILE A 95 -23.33 -7.13 -1.92
CA ILE A 95 -24.05 -7.97 -2.88
C ILE A 95 -24.88 -9.05 -2.19
N CYS A 96 -24.28 -9.78 -1.23
CA CYS A 96 -24.96 -10.90 -0.57
C CYS A 96 -25.21 -10.70 0.94
N GLY A 97 -24.80 -9.56 1.52
CA GLY A 97 -25.02 -9.23 2.92
C GLY A 97 -24.18 -10.07 3.91
N LEU A 98 -23.31 -10.92 3.44
CA LEU A 98 -22.48 -11.76 4.30
C LEU A 98 -21.23 -11.01 4.80
N PRO A 99 -20.71 -11.38 5.98
CA PRO A 99 -19.45 -10.82 6.46
C PRO A 99 -18.29 -11.21 5.55
N LYS A 100 -17.20 -10.46 5.62
CA LYS A 100 -15.96 -10.83 4.92
C LYS A 100 -15.41 -12.15 5.46
N GLU A 101 -14.90 -12.98 4.57
CA GLU A 101 -14.20 -14.21 4.91
C GLU A 101 -12.69 -13.98 4.98
N THR A 102 -12.17 -13.15 4.08
CA THR A 102 -10.74 -12.83 4.02
C THR A 102 -10.51 -11.42 3.48
N THR A 103 -9.31 -10.93 3.71
CA THR A 103 -8.83 -9.68 3.14
C THR A 103 -7.66 -9.97 2.22
N TYR A 104 -7.66 -9.32 1.06
CA TYR A 104 -6.56 -9.39 0.10
C TYR A 104 -5.70 -8.15 0.21
N GLN A 105 -4.40 -8.35 0.13
CA GLN A 105 -3.39 -7.30 0.11
C GLN A 105 -2.19 -7.72 -0.74
N ARG A 106 -1.45 -6.74 -1.26
CA ARG A 106 -0.19 -7.02 -1.95
C ARG A 106 0.91 -7.38 -0.97
N ILE A 107 1.65 -8.46 -1.24
CA ILE A 107 2.87 -8.80 -0.50
C ILE A 107 4.06 -8.13 -1.19
N VAL A 108 4.33 -8.51 -2.42
CA VAL A 108 5.45 -8.02 -3.24
C VAL A 108 4.95 -7.38 -4.53
N GLY A 109 3.97 -7.93 -5.17
CA GLY A 109 3.35 -7.47 -6.41
C GLY A 109 2.04 -8.19 -6.68
N PHE A 110 1.73 -9.23 -5.90
CA PHE A 110 0.54 -10.05 -6.05
C PHE A 110 -0.48 -9.74 -4.97
N LEU A 111 -1.77 -9.78 -5.35
CA LEU A 111 -2.86 -9.82 -4.39
C LEU A 111 -2.91 -11.20 -3.77
N THR A 112 -2.75 -11.27 -2.46
CA THR A 112 -2.71 -12.52 -1.71
C THR A 112 -3.69 -12.46 -0.54
N PRO A 113 -4.51 -13.51 -0.33
CA PRO A 113 -5.42 -13.53 0.81
C PRO A 113 -4.65 -13.61 2.13
N GLU A 114 -5.01 -12.78 3.08
CA GLU A 114 -4.36 -12.68 4.39
C GLU A 114 -4.32 -14.02 5.15
N LYS A 115 -5.35 -14.86 4.96
CA LYS A 115 -5.42 -16.19 5.58
C LYS A 115 -4.26 -17.11 5.19
N THR A 116 -3.63 -16.87 4.04
CA THR A 116 -2.50 -17.67 3.55
C THR A 116 -1.14 -17.13 3.97
N TYR A 117 -1.08 -16.02 4.70
CA TYR A 117 0.17 -15.43 5.14
C TYR A 117 0.86 -16.30 6.21
N SER A 118 2.20 -16.34 6.16
CA SER A 118 3.00 -16.88 7.27
C SER A 118 2.80 -16.06 8.54
N LYS A 119 3.21 -16.62 9.68
CA LYS A 119 3.14 -15.91 10.97
C LYS A 119 3.90 -14.57 10.94
N GLU A 120 5.09 -14.58 10.35
CA GLU A 120 5.95 -13.40 10.21
C GLU A 120 5.33 -12.37 9.28
N ARG A 121 4.69 -12.82 8.19
CA ARG A 121 4.00 -11.94 7.25
C ARG A 121 2.75 -11.31 7.87
N LYS A 122 2.00 -12.04 8.68
CA LYS A 122 0.87 -11.48 9.43
C LYS A 122 1.32 -10.41 10.42
N ALA A 123 2.44 -10.64 11.11
CA ALA A 123 3.02 -9.66 12.03
C ALA A 123 3.49 -8.40 11.30
N GLU A 124 4.13 -8.55 10.14
CA GLU A 124 4.52 -7.41 9.29
C GLU A 124 3.30 -6.65 8.77
N PHE A 125 2.28 -7.36 8.28
CA PHE A 125 1.04 -6.77 7.79
C PHE A 125 0.31 -5.95 8.85
N ALA A 126 0.27 -6.43 10.09
CA ALA A 126 -0.35 -5.73 11.21
C ALA A 126 0.36 -4.40 11.56
N LYS A 127 1.65 -4.28 11.22
CA LYS A 127 2.46 -3.08 11.45
C LYS A 127 2.47 -2.11 10.28
N ARG A 128 1.82 -2.44 9.15
CA ARG A 128 1.82 -1.55 7.98
C ARG A 128 1.15 -0.22 8.29
N ASP A 129 1.79 0.84 7.84
CA ASP A 129 1.24 2.18 7.88
C ASP A 129 0.33 2.41 6.66
N TRP A 130 -0.85 2.96 6.91
CA TRP A 130 -1.87 3.24 5.91
C TRP A 130 -2.03 4.75 5.77
N LEU A 131 -1.75 5.25 4.58
CA LEU A 131 -1.73 6.67 4.30
C LEU A 131 -3.13 7.19 3.99
N SER A 132 -3.50 8.27 4.64
CA SER A 132 -4.76 8.97 4.35
C SER A 132 -4.61 9.85 3.11
N LEU A 133 -5.57 9.75 2.19
CA LEU A 133 -5.63 10.62 1.00
C LEU A 133 -6.10 12.03 1.34
N ASN A 134 -6.66 12.25 2.53
CA ASN A 134 -7.06 13.59 2.98
C ASN A 134 -5.84 14.50 3.25
N ALA A 135 -4.67 13.91 3.51
CA ALA A 135 -3.42 14.66 3.64
C ALA A 135 -2.90 15.24 2.31
N MET A 136 -3.60 14.99 1.20
CA MET A 136 -3.25 15.53 -0.12
C MET A 136 -3.74 16.97 -0.34
N GLU A 137 -4.61 17.48 0.49
CA GLU A 137 -5.07 18.87 0.39
C GLU A 137 -3.94 19.89 0.59
N ASP A 138 -2.82 19.44 1.13
CA ASP A 138 -1.60 20.23 1.35
C ASP A 138 -0.54 20.07 0.23
N LEU A 139 -0.89 19.40 -0.85
CA LEU A 139 0.03 19.18 -2.00
C LEU A 139 0.00 20.33 -2.99
#